data_3c1da0d84b6be4fa360745b49886c565
#
_entry.id   3c1da0d84b6be4fa360745b49886c565
#
_cell.length_a   1.000
_cell.length_b   1.000
_cell.length_c   1.000
_cell.angle_alpha   90.00
_cell.angle_beta   90.00
_cell.angle_gamma   90.00
#
_symmetry.space_group_name_H-M   'P 1'
#
loop_
_entity.id
_entity.type
_entity.pdbx_description
1 polymer ?
#
loop_
_entity_poly.entity_id
_entity_poly.type
_entity_poly.pdbx_seq_one_letter_code
_entity_poly.pdbx_strand_id
1 'polypeptide(L)'
;MTGREADGTEVGRMLTTGRPFRGRELDELKEFLAGAGLRYEEGIEYSVCLKEGGVITGTGSVEANVIKCVAVEKSRQGQGIMAQIISELIQYLYEKERTHVFVYTRPENLEIFADMGFYAVYAAE
;
A
#
# COMPACT_ATOMS: atom_id res chain seq x y z
N MET A 1 -4.12 23.04 -19.58
CA MET A 1 -3.86 22.47 -19.46
C MET A 1 -3.19 22.03 -19.04
N THR A 2 -3.40 21.89 -18.94
CA THR A 2 -2.63 21.58 -18.47
C THR A 2 -1.70 20.76 -18.95
N GLY A 3 -0.61 21.07 -19.09
CA GLY A 3 0.41 20.29 -19.60
C GLY A 3 0.51 18.96 -19.06
N ARG A 4 -0.07 18.81 -17.97
CA ARG A 4 -0.07 17.55 -17.31
C ARG A 4 -0.70 16.49 -18.14
N GLU A 5 -1.68 16.87 -18.91
CA GLU A 5 -2.30 15.89 -19.76
C GLU A 5 -1.37 15.35 -20.78
N ALA A 6 -0.37 16.10 -21.12
CA ALA A 6 0.57 15.60 -22.10
C ALA A 6 1.39 14.45 -21.56
N ASP A 7 1.44 14.31 -20.27
CA ASP A 7 2.20 13.24 -19.66
C ASP A 7 1.26 12.09 -19.33
N GLY A 8 1.12 11.16 -20.25
CA GLY A 8 0.18 10.08 -20.11
C GLY A 8 0.43 9.22 -18.91
N THR A 9 1.69 9.10 -18.48
CA THR A 9 1.97 8.25 -17.33
C THR A 9 1.38 8.80 -16.06
N GLU A 10 1.39 10.13 -15.90
CA GLU A 10 0.84 10.70 -14.71
C GLU A 10 -0.66 10.75 -14.72
N VAL A 11 -1.23 10.98 -15.89
CA VAL A 11 -2.68 11.05 -16.01
C VAL A 11 -3.31 9.75 -15.56
N GLY A 12 -2.66 8.63 -15.85
CA GLY A 12 -3.22 7.34 -15.52
C GLY A 12 -3.06 6.91 -14.07
N ARG A 13 -2.26 7.64 -13.30
CA ARG A 13 -1.95 7.20 -11.94
C ARG A 13 -2.85 7.90 -10.93
N MET A 14 -3.48 7.12 -10.07
CA MET A 14 -4.43 7.65 -9.10
C MET A 14 -4.32 6.91 -7.78
N LEU A 15 -4.29 7.68 -6.70
CA LEU A 15 -4.29 7.12 -5.36
C LEU A 15 -5.71 7.13 -4.81
N THR A 16 -6.19 5.99 -4.34
CA THR A 16 -7.50 5.89 -3.73
C THR A 16 -7.37 5.30 -2.34
N THR A 17 -8.30 5.68 -1.46
CA THR A 17 -8.28 5.19 -0.09
C THR A 17 -9.65 4.65 0.29
N GLY A 18 -9.66 3.70 1.23
CA GLY A 18 -10.89 3.12 1.76
C GLY A 18 -10.81 2.99 3.26
N ARG A 19 -11.93 3.23 3.94
CA ARG A 19 -11.98 3.21 5.41
C ARG A 19 -13.05 2.24 5.91
N PRO A 20 -12.97 0.97 5.60
CA PRO A 20 -12.21 0.29 4.55
C PRO A 20 -12.93 0.34 3.20
N PHE A 21 -12.31 -0.25 2.19
CA PHE A 21 -12.98 -0.42 0.90
C PHE A 21 -14.14 -1.38 1.04
N ARG A 22 -15.14 -1.23 0.18
CA ARG A 22 -16.32 -2.07 0.19
C ARG A 22 -16.75 -2.36 -1.24
N GLY A 23 -17.60 -3.37 -1.40
CA GLY A 23 -18.20 -3.68 -2.68
C GLY A 23 -17.17 -4.02 -3.73
N ARG A 24 -17.34 -3.46 -4.91
CA ARG A 24 -16.46 -3.79 -6.03
C ARG A 24 -15.02 -3.40 -5.75
N GLU A 25 -14.83 -2.27 -5.10
CA GLU A 25 -13.46 -1.86 -4.81
C GLU A 25 -12.77 -2.85 -3.90
N LEU A 26 -13.47 -3.40 -2.94
CA LEU A 26 -12.91 -4.41 -2.08
C LEU A 26 -12.64 -5.70 -2.86
N ASP A 27 -13.54 -6.06 -3.76
CA ASP A 27 -13.33 -7.25 -4.56
C ASP A 27 -12.08 -7.12 -5.43
N GLU A 28 -11.87 -5.95 -6.01
CA GLU A 28 -10.68 -5.71 -6.81
C GLU A 28 -9.41 -5.80 -5.96
N LEU A 29 -9.47 -5.27 -4.75
CA LEU A 29 -8.33 -5.33 -3.85
C LEU A 29 -8.02 -6.78 -3.48
N LYS A 30 -9.05 -7.55 -3.14
CA LYS A 30 -8.85 -8.95 -2.80
C LYS A 30 -8.23 -9.73 -3.95
N GLU A 31 -8.66 -9.45 -5.16
CA GLU A 31 -8.11 -10.11 -6.33
C GLU A 31 -6.65 -9.74 -6.52
N PHE A 32 -6.33 -8.47 -6.35
CA PHE A 32 -4.94 -8.04 -6.48
C PHE A 32 -4.06 -8.73 -5.44
N LEU A 33 -4.51 -8.77 -4.20
CA LEU A 33 -3.75 -9.40 -3.14
C LEU A 33 -3.56 -10.90 -3.39
N ALA A 34 -4.61 -11.55 -3.87
CA ALA A 34 -4.50 -12.98 -4.15
C ALA A 34 -3.43 -13.24 -5.21
N GLY A 35 -3.37 -12.39 -6.23
CA GLY A 35 -2.34 -12.51 -7.24
C GLY A 35 -0.94 -12.32 -6.70
N ALA A 36 -0.82 -11.60 -5.59
CA ALA A 36 0.47 -11.38 -4.93
C ALA A 36 0.73 -12.41 -3.84
N GLY A 37 -0.15 -13.39 -3.68
CA GLY A 37 0.02 -14.40 -2.64
C GLY A 37 -0.34 -13.94 -1.26
N LEU A 38 -1.17 -12.91 -1.17
CA LEU A 38 -1.59 -12.35 0.11
C LEU A 38 -3.08 -12.48 0.27
N ARG A 39 -3.53 -12.28 1.49
CA ARG A 39 -4.96 -12.38 1.80
C ARG A 39 -5.41 -11.14 2.54
N TYR A 40 -6.55 -10.60 2.11
CA TYR A 40 -7.17 -9.49 2.82
C TYR A 40 -7.71 -9.98 4.16
N GLU A 41 -7.58 -9.15 5.19
CA GLU A 41 -8.02 -9.52 6.54
C GLU A 41 -9.14 -8.62 6.99
N GLU A 42 -10.09 -9.19 7.71
CA GLU A 42 -11.30 -8.47 8.07
C GLU A 42 -11.07 -7.32 9.05
N GLY A 43 -10.01 -7.38 9.83
CA GLY A 43 -9.72 -6.32 10.78
C GLY A 43 -9.12 -5.07 10.16
N ILE A 44 -8.86 -5.08 8.88
CA ILE A 44 -8.28 -3.93 8.20
C ILE A 44 -9.25 -2.76 8.26
N GLU A 45 -8.76 -1.62 8.71
CA GLU A 45 -9.59 -0.43 8.88
C GLU A 45 -9.33 0.63 7.82
N TYR A 46 -8.19 0.56 7.13
CA TYR A 46 -7.80 1.58 6.17
C TYR A 46 -6.90 0.94 5.13
N SER A 47 -7.15 1.27 3.88
CA SER A 47 -6.32 0.75 2.79
C SER A 47 -6.07 1.85 1.78
N VAL A 48 -4.93 1.75 1.13
CA VAL A 48 -4.53 2.64 0.06
C VAL A 48 -4.28 1.78 -1.17
N CYS A 49 -4.82 2.23 -2.31
CA CYS A 49 -4.52 1.59 -3.58
C CYS A 49 -3.99 2.62 -4.54
N LEU A 50 -2.94 2.27 -5.26
CA LEU A 50 -2.46 3.07 -6.36
C LEU A 50 -2.89 2.38 -7.64
N LYS A 51 -3.57 3.13 -8.50
CA LYS A 51 -4.08 2.58 -9.74
C LYS A 51 -3.46 3.30 -10.92
N GLU A 52 -3.25 2.57 -11.98
CA GLU A 52 -2.82 3.13 -13.25
C GLU A 52 -3.77 2.62 -14.31
N GLY A 53 -4.44 3.57 -14.99
CA GLY A 53 -5.43 3.18 -15.97
C GLY A 53 -6.56 2.36 -15.39
N GLY A 54 -6.91 2.61 -14.13
CA GLY A 54 -8.00 1.90 -13.49
C GLY A 54 -7.62 0.55 -12.90
N VAL A 55 -6.36 0.15 -13.01
CA VAL A 55 -5.89 -1.15 -12.51
C VAL A 55 -4.99 -0.93 -11.30
N ILE A 56 -5.18 -1.72 -10.26
CA ILE A 56 -4.36 -1.60 -9.06
C ILE A 56 -2.94 -2.04 -9.38
N THR A 57 -1.97 -1.18 -9.07
CA THR A 57 -0.56 -1.53 -9.22
C THR A 57 0.15 -1.62 -7.88
N GLY A 58 -0.48 -1.13 -6.80
CA GLY A 58 0.10 -1.24 -5.49
C GLY A 58 -0.94 -1.01 -4.43
N THR A 59 -0.71 -1.56 -3.24
CA THR A 59 -1.63 -1.39 -2.13
C THR A 59 -0.92 -1.58 -0.81
N GLY A 60 -1.54 -1.07 0.25
CA GLY A 60 -1.13 -1.30 1.61
C GLY A 60 -2.29 -1.01 2.54
N SER A 61 -2.27 -1.60 3.71
CA SER A 61 -3.41 -1.51 4.62
C SER A 61 -2.93 -1.35 6.05
N VAL A 62 -3.86 -0.90 6.90
CA VAL A 62 -3.60 -0.69 8.31
C VAL A 62 -4.65 -1.41 9.13
N GLU A 63 -4.18 -2.09 10.15
CA GLU A 63 -5.03 -2.61 11.21
C GLU A 63 -4.39 -2.20 12.53
N ALA A 64 -5.10 -1.39 13.31
CA ALA A 64 -4.57 -0.82 14.55
C ALA A 64 -3.27 -0.05 14.23
N ASN A 65 -2.14 -0.44 14.79
CA ASN A 65 -0.90 0.25 14.50
C ASN A 65 0.02 -0.58 13.61
N VAL A 66 -0.55 -1.52 12.85
CA VAL A 66 0.23 -2.42 12.00
C VAL A 66 -0.05 -2.14 10.54
N ILE A 67 1.01 -1.94 9.78
CA ILE A 67 0.93 -1.87 8.32
C ILE A 67 1.09 -3.27 7.78
N LYS A 68 0.18 -3.69 6.92
CA LYS A 68 0.14 -5.05 6.42
C LYS A 68 -0.43 -5.09 5.01
N CYS A 69 -0.36 -6.25 4.39
CA CYS A 69 -0.91 -6.47 3.06
C CYS A 69 -0.34 -5.49 2.05
N VAL A 70 0.97 -5.26 2.14
CA VAL A 70 1.66 -4.35 1.22
C VAL A 70 2.13 -5.15 0.02
N ALA A 71 1.74 -4.71 -1.16
CA ALA A 71 2.13 -5.39 -2.40
C ALA A 71 2.21 -4.39 -3.52
N VAL A 72 3.21 -4.58 -4.39
CA VAL A 72 3.38 -3.78 -5.59
C VAL A 72 3.50 -4.75 -6.75
N GLU A 73 2.78 -4.46 -7.82
CA GLU A 73 2.79 -5.29 -9.01
C GLU A 73 4.23 -5.41 -9.53
N LYS A 74 4.60 -6.61 -9.96
CA LYS A 74 6.00 -6.90 -10.25
C LYS A 74 6.61 -5.96 -11.26
N SER A 75 5.88 -5.63 -12.29
CA SER A 75 6.43 -4.78 -13.35
C SER A 75 6.56 -3.33 -12.90
N ARG A 76 6.03 -2.98 -11.74
CA ARG A 76 6.08 -1.62 -11.22
C ARG A 76 7.04 -1.45 -10.06
N GLN A 77 7.73 -2.50 -9.68
CA GLN A 77 8.65 -2.41 -8.56
C GLN A 77 9.84 -1.53 -8.95
N GLY A 78 10.38 -0.83 -7.96
CA GLY A 78 11.48 0.08 -8.22
C GLY A 78 11.07 1.46 -8.70
N GLN A 79 9.77 1.74 -8.75
CA GLN A 79 9.29 3.05 -9.21
C GLN A 79 8.79 3.93 -8.08
N GLY A 80 9.14 3.59 -6.85
CA GLY A 80 8.75 4.41 -5.71
C GLY A 80 7.30 4.22 -5.27
N ILE A 81 6.60 3.25 -5.83
CA ILE A 81 5.20 3.04 -5.48
C ILE A 81 5.06 2.61 -4.03
N MET A 82 5.91 1.69 -3.59
CA MET A 82 5.81 1.23 -2.20
C MET A 82 6.05 2.38 -1.23
N ALA A 83 7.04 3.23 -1.51
CA ALA A 83 7.31 4.35 -0.63
C ALA A 83 6.13 5.31 -0.58
N GLN A 84 5.50 5.53 -1.71
CA GLN A 84 4.33 6.41 -1.76
C GLN A 84 3.19 5.83 -0.94
N ILE A 85 2.94 4.53 -1.07
CA ILE A 85 1.88 3.88 -0.32
C ILE A 85 2.17 3.92 1.18
N ILE A 86 3.40 3.61 1.56
CA ILE A 86 3.76 3.60 2.98
C ILE A 86 3.62 5.00 3.56
N SER A 87 4.01 6.03 2.81
CA SER A 87 3.86 7.40 3.28
C SER A 87 2.41 7.74 3.59
N GLU A 88 1.51 7.30 2.74
CA GLU A 88 0.09 7.55 2.97
C GLU A 88 -0.41 6.82 4.21
N LEU A 89 0.04 5.59 4.40
CA LEU A 89 -0.38 4.84 5.58
C LEU A 89 0.17 5.46 6.86
N ILE A 90 1.40 5.93 6.83
CA ILE A 90 2.00 6.57 8.00
C ILE A 90 1.25 7.87 8.31
N GLN A 91 0.88 8.61 7.28
CA GLN A 91 0.10 9.83 7.50
C GLN A 91 -1.22 9.52 8.19
N TYR A 92 -1.90 8.47 7.75
CA TYR A 92 -3.13 8.05 8.40
C TYR A 92 -2.91 7.72 9.87
N LEU A 93 -1.84 6.97 10.15
CA LEU A 93 -1.53 6.59 11.52
C LEU A 93 -1.21 7.80 12.37
N TYR A 94 -0.49 8.75 11.82
CA TYR A 94 -0.19 9.99 12.52
C TYR A 94 -1.46 10.74 12.86
N GLU A 95 -2.39 10.82 11.93
CA GLU A 95 -3.64 11.52 12.17
C GLU A 95 -4.45 10.85 13.27
N LYS A 96 -4.25 9.56 13.47
CA LYS A 96 -4.89 8.81 14.55
C LYS A 96 -4.04 8.82 15.81
N GLU A 97 -2.93 9.57 15.82
CA GLU A 97 -2.03 9.69 16.96
C GLU A 97 -1.44 8.36 17.39
N ARG A 98 -1.19 7.50 16.42
CA ARG A 98 -0.56 6.21 16.67
C ARG A 98 0.91 6.35 16.35
N THR A 99 1.74 6.30 17.38
CA THR A 99 3.17 6.62 17.23
C THR A 99 4.07 5.39 17.18
N HIS A 100 3.58 4.26 17.65
CA HIS A 100 4.34 3.01 17.57
C HIS A 100 3.78 2.22 16.40
N VAL A 101 4.49 2.27 15.27
CA VAL A 101 4.02 1.69 14.03
C VAL A 101 4.85 0.45 13.71
N PHE A 102 4.17 -0.65 13.47
CA PHE A 102 4.80 -1.91 13.09
C PHE A 102 4.45 -2.24 11.65
N VAL A 103 5.35 -2.95 10.98
CA VAL A 103 5.09 -3.41 9.62
C VAL A 103 5.20 -4.92 9.62
N TYR A 104 4.17 -5.56 9.12
CA TYR A 104 4.19 -7.01 8.91
C TYR A 104 4.41 -7.24 7.42
N THR A 105 5.57 -7.75 7.07
CA THR A 105 5.95 -7.85 5.67
C THR A 105 6.79 -9.08 5.45
N ARG A 106 6.95 -9.44 4.17
CA ARG A 106 7.82 -10.54 3.79
C ARG A 106 9.28 -10.15 3.97
N PRO A 107 10.15 -11.13 4.25
CA PRO A 107 11.56 -10.82 4.48
C PRO A 107 12.23 -10.10 3.31
N GLU A 108 11.81 -10.38 2.08
CA GLU A 108 12.46 -9.74 0.94
C GLU A 108 12.21 -8.24 0.88
N ASN A 109 11.26 -7.73 1.65
CA ASN A 109 10.99 -6.29 1.68
C ASN A 109 11.67 -5.59 2.83
N LEU A 110 12.43 -6.29 3.66
CA LEU A 110 13.02 -5.70 4.85
C LEU A 110 13.95 -4.55 4.50
N GLU A 111 14.72 -4.69 3.43
CA GLU A 111 15.66 -3.63 3.06
C GLU A 111 14.93 -2.36 2.68
N ILE A 112 13.83 -2.50 1.96
CA ILE A 112 13.05 -1.33 1.56
C ILE A 112 12.53 -0.60 2.78
N PHE A 113 12.01 -1.35 3.74
CA PHE A 113 11.49 -0.73 4.94
C PHE A 113 12.59 -0.14 5.81
N ALA A 114 13.75 -0.79 5.83
CA ALA A 114 14.89 -0.22 6.56
C ALA A 114 15.29 1.12 5.98
N ASP A 115 15.25 1.24 4.66
CA ASP A 115 15.57 2.51 4.01
C ASP A 115 14.58 3.61 4.36
N MET A 116 13.38 3.23 4.78
CA MET A 116 12.37 4.19 5.18
C MET A 116 12.39 4.48 6.68
N GLY A 117 13.37 3.95 7.40
CA GLY A 117 13.51 4.25 8.81
C GLY A 117 12.97 3.18 9.76
N PHE A 118 12.47 2.09 9.23
CA PHE A 118 12.04 0.98 10.07
C PHE A 118 13.23 0.09 10.40
N TYR A 119 13.12 -0.64 11.50
CA TYR A 119 14.14 -1.63 11.82
C TYR A 119 13.44 -2.90 12.31
N ALA A 120 14.12 -4.01 12.14
CA ALA A 120 13.55 -5.29 12.49
C ALA A 120 13.50 -5.47 14.00
N VAL A 121 12.31 -5.70 14.53
CA VAL A 121 12.14 -6.00 15.94
C VAL A 121 12.08 -7.51 16.12
N TYR A 122 11.44 -8.18 15.18
CA TYR A 122 11.23 -9.61 15.28
C TYR A 122 11.07 -10.17 13.88
N ALA A 123 11.84 -11.17 13.56
CA ALA A 123 11.77 -11.82 12.26
C ALA A 123 11.10 -13.18 12.42
N ALA A 124 9.84 -13.26 12.05
CA ALA A 124 9.11 -14.51 12.10
C ALA A 124 9.31 -15.27 10.80
N GLU A 125 9.31 -16.56 10.89
CA GLU A 125 9.36 -17.34 9.67
C GLU A 125 8.06 -17.81 9.24
#